data_98c9728130146f663ba12dac5595ca3f
#
_entry.id   98c9728130146f663ba12dac5595ca3f
#
_cell.length_a   1.000
_cell.length_b   1.000
_cell.length_c   1.000
_cell.angle_alpha   90.00
_cell.angle_beta   90.00
_cell.angle_gamma   90.00
#
_symmetry.space_group_name_H-M   'P 1'
#
loop_
_entity.id
_entity.type
_entity.pdbx_description
1 polymer ?
#
loop_
_entity_poly.entity_id
_entity_poly.type
_entity_poly.pdbx_seq_one_letter_code
_entity_poly.pdbx_strand_id
1 'polypeptide(L)'
;KVIAYDPFLTEEKALEIKVKKVELDELLNLSDIITLHVPLTDQTANIINSKSLNDCRDGVFIINCARGGLINEKDLKDSLDSGKVAGAAVDVYEVEPAKESIFFGMENVICTPHLGASTLEAQENVALQVADQMSDFLLTGAVSNAINMPSISASEAPILKPFVKVSEQLGLFAGQLMPLNFDEIAIDYVGDVSDYNCAPITSAAVAGVLSSTLPDINMVSAATIARDKG
;
A
#
# COMPACT_ATOMS: atom_id res chain seq x y z
N LYS A 1 -1.34 -25.67 -6.35
CA LYS A 1 -1.24 -25.28 -4.94
C LYS A 1 -0.63 -23.91 -4.86
N VAL A 2 -1.26 -22.99 -4.09
CA VAL A 2 -0.76 -21.64 -3.90
C VAL A 2 -0.12 -21.53 -2.52
N ILE A 3 1.08 -20.95 -2.48
CA ILE A 3 1.80 -20.55 -1.25
C ILE A 3 2.08 -19.05 -1.34
N ALA A 4 2.16 -18.36 -0.21
CA ALA A 4 2.38 -16.93 -0.17
C ALA A 4 3.37 -16.56 0.94
N TYR A 5 4.23 -15.60 0.63
CA TYR A 5 5.04 -14.85 1.58
C TYR A 5 4.56 -13.41 1.63
N ASP A 6 4.15 -12.97 2.80
CA ASP A 6 3.78 -11.59 3.10
C ASP A 6 3.99 -11.37 4.61
N PRO A 7 4.82 -10.42 5.05
CA PRO A 7 5.09 -10.18 6.46
C PRO A 7 3.83 -9.74 7.24
N PHE A 8 2.81 -9.22 6.57
CA PHE A 8 1.55 -8.76 7.17
C PHE A 8 0.43 -9.80 7.11
N LEU A 9 0.60 -10.91 6.39
CA LEU A 9 -0.39 -11.98 6.29
C LEU A 9 -0.46 -12.77 7.60
N THR A 10 -1.63 -12.80 8.25
CA THR A 10 -1.87 -13.67 9.42
C THR A 10 -2.21 -15.09 8.98
N GLU A 11 -2.00 -16.09 9.87
CA GLU A 11 -2.37 -17.47 9.59
C GLU A 11 -3.89 -17.62 9.34
N GLU A 12 -4.71 -16.89 10.12
CA GLU A 12 -6.17 -16.89 9.95
C GLU A 12 -6.57 -16.40 8.56
N LYS A 13 -5.97 -15.28 8.12
CA LYS A 13 -6.27 -14.73 6.79
C LYS A 13 -5.78 -15.64 5.67
N ALA A 14 -4.62 -16.27 5.84
CA ALA A 14 -4.11 -17.24 4.89
C ALA A 14 -5.06 -18.44 4.72
N LEU A 15 -5.62 -18.96 5.82
CA LEU A 15 -6.62 -20.02 5.79
C LEU A 15 -7.92 -19.59 5.09
N GLU A 16 -8.42 -18.37 5.40
CA GLU A 16 -9.63 -17.81 4.77
C GLU A 16 -9.50 -17.75 3.24
N ILE A 17 -8.37 -17.24 2.74
CA ILE A 17 -8.11 -17.13 1.29
C ILE A 17 -7.53 -18.41 0.68
N LYS A 18 -7.41 -19.50 1.45
CA LYS A 18 -6.97 -20.85 1.03
C LYS A 18 -5.56 -20.87 0.44
N VAL A 19 -4.64 -20.08 0.98
CA VAL A 19 -3.21 -20.13 0.67
C VAL A 19 -2.44 -20.67 1.88
N LYS A 20 -1.29 -21.29 1.64
CA LYS A 20 -0.36 -21.62 2.71
C LYS A 20 0.64 -20.47 2.88
N LYS A 21 0.67 -19.84 4.05
CA LYS A 21 1.72 -18.89 4.40
C LYS A 21 3.04 -19.64 4.56
N VAL A 22 4.12 -19.07 4.05
CA VAL A 22 5.49 -19.60 4.13
C VAL A 22 6.49 -18.47 4.26
N GLU A 23 7.70 -18.78 4.70
CA GLU A 23 8.82 -17.85 4.64
C GLU A 23 9.37 -17.71 3.21
N LEU A 24 10.09 -16.61 2.93
CA LEU A 24 10.58 -16.30 1.58
C LEU A 24 11.44 -17.42 1.01
N ASP A 25 12.37 -17.94 1.80
CA ASP A 25 13.25 -19.03 1.37
C ASP A 25 12.48 -20.30 1.01
N GLU A 26 11.42 -20.64 1.77
CA GLU A 26 10.56 -21.77 1.46
C GLU A 26 9.77 -21.51 0.17
N LEU A 27 9.29 -20.28 -0.05
CA LEU A 27 8.60 -19.91 -1.28
C LEU A 27 9.49 -20.09 -2.50
N LEU A 28 10.72 -19.56 -2.46
CA LEU A 28 11.69 -19.68 -3.55
C LEU A 28 11.99 -21.15 -3.90
N ASN A 29 12.27 -21.96 -2.86
CA ASN A 29 12.62 -23.37 -3.03
C ASN A 29 11.50 -24.27 -3.55
N LEU A 30 10.23 -23.91 -3.31
CA LEU A 30 9.09 -24.77 -3.61
C LEU A 30 8.30 -24.36 -4.84
N SER A 31 8.47 -23.14 -5.34
CA SER A 31 7.63 -22.59 -6.40
C SER A 31 8.09 -23.00 -7.79
N ASP A 32 7.13 -23.37 -8.63
CA ASP A 32 7.32 -23.54 -10.07
C ASP A 32 7.09 -22.21 -10.82
N ILE A 33 6.26 -21.33 -10.26
CA ILE A 33 5.96 -19.99 -10.77
C ILE A 33 5.96 -19.03 -9.59
N ILE A 34 6.67 -17.92 -9.73
CA ILE A 34 6.73 -16.85 -8.73
C ILE A 34 6.16 -15.58 -9.35
N THR A 35 5.19 -14.96 -8.69
CA THR A 35 4.61 -13.68 -9.09
C THR A 35 4.78 -12.66 -7.97
N LEU A 36 5.19 -11.44 -8.34
CA LEU A 36 5.48 -10.35 -7.39
C LEU A 36 4.29 -9.39 -7.29
N HIS A 37 3.93 -9.02 -6.05
CA HIS A 37 2.82 -8.12 -5.73
C HIS A 37 3.16 -7.15 -4.59
N VAL A 38 4.44 -6.90 -4.35
CA VAL A 38 4.94 -6.03 -3.28
C VAL A 38 5.28 -4.63 -3.80
N PRO A 39 5.20 -3.58 -2.97
CA PRO A 39 5.73 -2.26 -3.33
C PRO A 39 7.26 -2.29 -3.40
N LEU A 40 7.84 -1.35 -4.14
CA LEU A 40 9.29 -1.12 -4.10
C LEU A 40 9.64 -0.32 -2.84
N THR A 41 10.47 -0.90 -2.00
CA THR A 41 11.03 -0.31 -0.76
C THR A 41 12.48 -0.74 -0.63
N ASP A 42 13.22 -0.18 0.32
CA ASP A 42 14.59 -0.62 0.60
C ASP A 42 14.68 -2.11 0.93
N GLN A 43 13.63 -2.70 1.50
CA GLN A 43 13.58 -4.12 1.86
C GLN A 43 13.22 -5.04 0.69
N THR A 44 12.49 -4.53 -0.30
CA THR A 44 12.02 -5.29 -1.46
C THR A 44 12.80 -5.01 -2.73
N ALA A 45 13.67 -3.99 -2.73
CA ALA A 45 14.56 -3.71 -3.85
C ALA A 45 15.45 -4.93 -4.14
N ASN A 46 15.41 -5.37 -5.41
CA ASN A 46 16.14 -6.58 -5.83
C ASN A 46 15.85 -7.82 -4.98
N ILE A 47 14.62 -7.98 -4.51
CA ILE A 47 14.21 -9.19 -3.76
C ILE A 47 14.44 -10.45 -4.62
N ILE A 48 14.31 -10.31 -5.95
CA ILE A 48 14.74 -11.30 -6.93
C ILE A 48 16.09 -10.86 -7.51
N ASN A 49 17.14 -11.58 -7.15
CA ASN A 49 18.54 -11.35 -7.53
C ASN A 49 19.25 -12.69 -7.75
N SER A 50 20.52 -12.67 -8.07
CA SER A 50 21.29 -13.90 -8.33
C SER A 50 21.22 -14.92 -7.20
N LYS A 51 21.23 -14.47 -5.93
CA LYS A 51 21.14 -15.37 -4.77
C LYS A 51 19.75 -16.02 -4.71
N SER A 52 18.67 -15.23 -4.70
CA SER A 52 17.32 -15.75 -4.62
C SER A 52 16.97 -16.62 -5.84
N LEU A 53 17.46 -16.29 -7.03
CA LEU A 53 17.28 -17.12 -8.23
C LEU A 53 18.01 -18.45 -8.12
N ASN A 54 19.20 -18.50 -7.51
CA ASN A 54 19.89 -19.77 -7.25
C ASN A 54 19.12 -20.66 -6.29
N ASP A 55 18.43 -20.07 -5.30
CA ASP A 55 17.60 -20.79 -4.33
C ASP A 55 16.28 -21.30 -4.94
N CYS A 56 15.88 -20.80 -6.11
CA CYS A 56 14.70 -21.28 -6.83
C CYS A 56 14.90 -22.67 -7.43
N ARG A 57 13.80 -23.31 -7.76
CA ARG A 57 13.82 -24.54 -8.55
C ARG A 57 14.32 -24.29 -9.97
N ASP A 58 15.00 -25.26 -10.55
CA ASP A 58 15.39 -25.21 -11.95
C ASP A 58 14.13 -25.20 -12.84
N GLY A 59 14.10 -24.29 -13.80
CA GLY A 59 12.98 -24.13 -14.70
C GLY A 59 11.81 -23.32 -14.12
N VAL A 60 12.05 -22.54 -13.06
CA VAL A 60 11.05 -21.61 -12.48
C VAL A 60 10.63 -20.55 -13.51
N PHE A 61 9.38 -20.09 -13.41
CA PHE A 61 8.89 -18.92 -14.14
C PHE A 61 8.76 -17.72 -13.19
N ILE A 62 9.18 -16.54 -13.66
CA ILE A 62 9.14 -15.30 -12.88
C ILE A 62 8.18 -14.30 -13.54
N ILE A 63 7.24 -13.75 -12.77
CA ILE A 63 6.26 -12.77 -13.25
C ILE A 63 6.37 -11.51 -12.41
N ASN A 64 6.57 -10.36 -13.06
CA ASN A 64 6.57 -9.06 -12.40
C ASN A 64 5.65 -8.08 -13.13
N CYS A 65 4.46 -7.88 -12.55
CA CYS A 65 3.51 -6.83 -12.93
C CYS A 65 3.29 -5.84 -11.76
N ALA A 66 4.24 -5.77 -10.81
CA ALA A 66 4.12 -4.92 -9.63
C ALA A 66 4.90 -3.62 -9.78
N ARG A 67 6.23 -3.66 -9.65
CA ARG A 67 7.11 -2.48 -9.77
C ARG A 67 8.45 -2.87 -10.38
N GLY A 68 9.02 -1.95 -11.17
CA GLY A 68 10.44 -2.03 -11.56
C GLY A 68 11.36 -1.97 -10.34
N GLY A 69 12.55 -2.53 -10.42
CA GLY A 69 13.51 -2.57 -9.31
C GLY A 69 13.27 -3.66 -8.26
N LEU A 70 12.16 -4.41 -8.33
CA LEU A 70 11.97 -5.61 -7.51
C LEU A 70 12.82 -6.79 -7.97
N ILE A 71 13.15 -6.82 -9.24
CA ILE A 71 14.03 -7.82 -9.85
C ILE A 71 15.31 -7.10 -10.29
N ASN A 72 16.47 -7.66 -9.99
CA ASN A 72 17.70 -7.28 -10.66
C ASN A 72 17.63 -7.80 -12.10
N GLU A 73 17.43 -6.90 -13.06
CA GLU A 73 17.19 -7.27 -14.46
C GLU A 73 18.36 -8.05 -15.06
N LYS A 74 19.61 -7.71 -14.70
CA LYS A 74 20.80 -8.42 -15.18
C LYS A 74 20.86 -9.84 -14.64
N ASP A 75 20.61 -10.03 -13.34
CA ASP A 75 20.65 -11.36 -12.70
C ASP A 75 19.55 -12.27 -13.29
N LEU A 76 18.35 -11.71 -13.55
CA LEU A 76 17.27 -12.43 -14.21
C LEU A 76 17.66 -12.83 -15.63
N LYS A 77 18.26 -11.91 -16.41
CA LYS A 77 18.72 -12.21 -17.77
C LYS A 77 19.78 -13.35 -17.76
N ASP A 78 20.76 -13.28 -16.91
CA ASP A 78 21.81 -14.31 -16.79
C ASP A 78 21.20 -15.69 -16.42
N SER A 79 20.16 -15.69 -15.58
CA SER A 79 19.43 -16.92 -15.19
C SER A 79 18.53 -17.46 -16.30
N LEU A 80 17.97 -16.60 -17.14
CA LEU A 80 17.23 -17.00 -18.36
C LEU A 80 18.18 -17.60 -19.41
N ASP A 81 19.34 -16.97 -19.63
CA ASP A 81 20.35 -17.43 -20.58
C ASP A 81 20.95 -18.78 -20.17
N SER A 82 21.10 -19.04 -18.87
CA SER A 82 21.59 -20.32 -18.35
C SER A 82 20.53 -21.42 -18.29
N GLY A 83 19.25 -21.10 -18.48
CA GLY A 83 18.13 -22.03 -18.35
C GLY A 83 17.72 -22.32 -16.89
N LYS A 84 18.30 -21.65 -15.90
CA LYS A 84 17.87 -21.72 -14.49
C LYS A 84 16.42 -21.22 -14.35
N VAL A 85 16.09 -20.13 -15.02
CA VAL A 85 14.74 -19.60 -15.21
C VAL A 85 14.25 -20.00 -16.59
N ALA A 86 13.13 -20.71 -16.67
CA ALA A 86 12.58 -21.18 -17.95
C ALA A 86 11.97 -20.05 -18.78
N GLY A 87 11.38 -19.07 -18.11
CA GLY A 87 10.78 -17.92 -18.76
C GLY A 87 10.35 -16.84 -17.77
N ALA A 88 10.13 -15.63 -18.27
CA ALA A 88 9.65 -14.53 -17.48
C ALA A 88 8.55 -13.72 -18.19
N ALA A 89 7.71 -13.04 -17.40
CA ALA A 89 6.78 -12.03 -17.89
C ALA A 89 7.01 -10.73 -17.09
N VAL A 90 7.31 -9.65 -17.77
CA VAL A 90 7.61 -8.35 -17.18
C VAL A 90 6.74 -7.27 -17.80
N ASP A 91 5.98 -6.59 -16.96
CA ASP A 91 5.15 -5.42 -17.31
C ASP A 91 5.76 -4.12 -16.80
N VAL A 92 6.80 -4.21 -15.96
CA VAL A 92 7.43 -3.08 -15.25
C VAL A 92 8.95 -3.19 -15.32
N TYR A 93 9.65 -2.04 -15.36
CA TYR A 93 11.08 -1.95 -15.63
C TYR A 93 11.76 -0.98 -14.64
N GLU A 94 13.09 -1.10 -14.47
CA GLU A 94 13.87 -0.16 -13.66
C GLU A 94 13.78 1.27 -14.17
N VAL A 95 13.67 1.43 -15.49
CA VAL A 95 13.50 2.73 -16.14
C VAL A 95 12.24 2.71 -16.99
N GLU A 96 11.30 3.58 -16.67
CA GLU A 96 10.03 3.73 -17.40
C GLU A 96 9.83 5.15 -17.95
N PRO A 97 9.27 5.31 -19.16
CA PRO A 97 8.86 4.26 -20.09
C PRO A 97 10.07 3.53 -20.69
N ALA A 98 9.99 2.20 -20.75
CA ALA A 98 11.05 1.36 -21.29
C ALA A 98 11.13 1.51 -22.82
N LYS A 99 12.09 2.29 -23.30
CA LYS A 99 12.42 2.40 -24.73
C LYS A 99 13.38 1.31 -25.19
N GLU A 100 14.22 0.86 -24.26
CA GLU A 100 15.20 -0.20 -24.43
C GLU A 100 15.17 -1.08 -23.18
N SER A 101 15.30 -2.37 -23.33
CA SER A 101 15.43 -3.32 -22.22
C SER A 101 16.27 -4.51 -22.67
N ILE A 102 17.03 -5.08 -21.74
CA ILE A 102 17.82 -6.29 -21.96
C ILE A 102 16.96 -7.53 -22.22
N PHE A 103 15.65 -7.45 -21.97
CA PHE A 103 14.70 -8.51 -22.20
C PHE A 103 14.07 -8.49 -23.61
N PHE A 104 14.17 -7.36 -24.33
CA PHE A 104 13.54 -7.22 -25.63
C PHE A 104 14.18 -8.16 -26.65
N GLY A 105 13.33 -8.96 -27.32
CA GLY A 105 13.75 -9.94 -28.31
C GLY A 105 14.14 -11.30 -27.75
N MET A 106 14.06 -11.51 -26.42
CA MET A 106 14.24 -12.84 -25.84
C MET A 106 12.98 -13.69 -26.08
N GLU A 107 13.14 -14.91 -26.62
CA GLU A 107 12.02 -15.80 -26.96
C GLU A 107 11.27 -16.34 -25.73
N ASN A 108 11.96 -16.42 -24.60
CA ASN A 108 11.41 -16.89 -23.33
C ASN A 108 10.96 -15.80 -22.38
N VAL A 109 10.83 -14.54 -22.86
CA VAL A 109 10.34 -13.42 -22.06
C VAL A 109 9.18 -12.71 -22.75
N ILE A 110 8.10 -12.52 -22.01
CA ILE A 110 6.96 -11.69 -22.43
C ILE A 110 7.17 -10.30 -21.82
N CYS A 111 7.20 -9.28 -22.66
CA CYS A 111 7.36 -7.88 -22.28
C CYS A 111 6.11 -7.08 -22.63
N THR A 112 5.57 -6.32 -21.68
CA THR A 112 4.46 -5.39 -21.91
C THR A 112 4.82 -4.00 -21.35
N PRO A 113 4.26 -2.90 -21.91
CA PRO A 113 4.68 -1.53 -21.54
C PRO A 113 3.89 -0.96 -20.35
N HIS A 114 3.87 -1.65 -19.22
CA HIS A 114 3.16 -1.27 -17.99
C HIS A 114 1.64 -1.12 -18.23
N LEU A 115 1.01 -2.23 -18.63
CA LEU A 115 -0.41 -2.27 -19.03
C LEU A 115 -1.37 -2.59 -17.88
N GLY A 116 -0.89 -2.89 -16.67
CA GLY A 116 -1.73 -3.41 -15.57
C GLY A 116 -2.99 -2.56 -15.28
N ALA A 117 -2.87 -1.22 -15.36
CA ALA A 117 -3.98 -0.29 -15.18
C ALA A 117 -4.51 0.32 -16.51
N SER A 118 -3.98 -0.09 -17.65
CA SER A 118 -4.27 0.51 -18.96
C SER A 118 -5.17 -0.34 -19.85
N THR A 119 -5.64 -1.48 -19.37
CA THR A 119 -6.65 -2.28 -20.08
C THR A 119 -8.02 -1.61 -20.01
N LEU A 120 -8.88 -1.83 -21.02
CA LEU A 120 -10.24 -1.28 -21.01
C LEU A 120 -11.00 -1.69 -19.75
N GLU A 121 -10.91 -2.94 -19.34
CA GLU A 121 -11.53 -3.48 -18.12
C GLU A 121 -11.02 -2.78 -16.86
N ALA A 122 -9.70 -2.56 -16.74
CA ALA A 122 -9.13 -1.87 -15.59
C ALA A 122 -9.61 -0.41 -15.53
N GLN A 123 -9.66 0.29 -16.66
CA GLN A 123 -10.13 1.67 -16.74
C GLN A 123 -11.62 1.80 -16.37
N GLU A 124 -12.46 0.90 -16.86
CA GLU A 124 -13.88 0.86 -16.49
C GLU A 124 -14.07 0.58 -15.00
N ASN A 125 -13.39 -0.43 -14.46
CA ASN A 125 -13.48 -0.78 -13.05
C ASN A 125 -13.01 0.36 -12.13
N VAL A 126 -11.89 1.01 -12.46
CA VAL A 126 -11.38 2.15 -11.70
C VAL A 126 -12.35 3.33 -11.76
N ALA A 127 -12.92 3.63 -12.93
CA ALA A 127 -13.89 4.71 -13.08
C ALA A 127 -15.15 4.47 -12.22
N LEU A 128 -15.68 3.25 -12.23
CA LEU A 128 -16.82 2.87 -11.39
C LEU A 128 -16.50 2.97 -9.91
N GLN A 129 -15.36 2.42 -9.47
CA GLN A 129 -14.93 2.47 -8.07
C GLN A 129 -14.73 3.91 -7.57
N VAL A 130 -14.13 4.78 -8.39
CA VAL A 130 -13.96 6.19 -8.04
C VAL A 130 -15.31 6.90 -7.94
N ALA A 131 -16.24 6.63 -8.88
CA ALA A 131 -17.58 7.21 -8.83
C ALA A 131 -18.35 6.78 -7.57
N ASP A 132 -18.27 5.50 -7.19
CA ASP A 132 -18.89 4.97 -5.98
C ASP A 132 -18.28 5.62 -4.72
N GLN A 133 -16.95 5.68 -4.63
CA GLN A 133 -16.24 6.29 -3.49
C GLN A 133 -16.57 7.79 -3.36
N MET A 134 -16.65 8.53 -4.47
CA MET A 134 -17.05 9.92 -4.47
C MET A 134 -18.50 10.08 -4.02
N SER A 135 -19.41 9.22 -4.49
CA SER A 135 -20.81 9.22 -4.09
C SER A 135 -20.96 8.95 -2.59
N ASP A 136 -20.26 7.96 -2.07
CA ASP A 136 -20.25 7.62 -0.64
C ASP A 136 -19.74 8.80 0.20
N PHE A 137 -18.66 9.43 -0.24
CA PHE A 137 -18.12 10.61 0.45
C PHE A 137 -19.14 11.77 0.48
N LEU A 138 -19.76 12.09 -0.65
CA LEU A 138 -20.71 13.20 -0.75
C LEU A 138 -21.99 12.93 0.02
N LEU A 139 -22.49 11.70 0.02
CA LEU A 139 -23.76 11.34 0.65
C LEU A 139 -23.62 11.07 2.15
N THR A 140 -22.58 10.39 2.56
CA THR A 140 -22.41 9.89 3.93
C THR A 140 -21.22 10.49 4.68
N GLY A 141 -20.23 11.01 3.97
CA GLY A 141 -18.93 11.40 4.52
C GLY A 141 -17.96 10.24 4.69
N ALA A 142 -18.28 9.06 4.12
CA ALA A 142 -17.35 7.93 4.12
C ALA A 142 -16.10 8.23 3.32
N VAL A 143 -14.95 7.79 3.82
CA VAL A 143 -13.64 7.94 3.17
C VAL A 143 -13.06 6.56 2.95
N SER A 144 -13.14 6.07 1.72
CA SER A 144 -12.61 4.77 1.33
C SER A 144 -11.35 4.93 0.49
N ASN A 145 -10.31 4.17 0.81
CA ASN A 145 -9.06 4.11 0.03
C ASN A 145 -8.36 5.46 -0.20
N ALA A 146 -8.56 6.44 0.67
CA ALA A 146 -7.82 7.70 0.60
C ALA A 146 -6.34 7.47 0.92
N ILE A 147 -5.44 8.09 0.14
CA ILE A 147 -3.99 7.93 0.31
C ILE A 147 -3.49 8.73 1.53
N ASN A 148 -4.13 9.83 1.82
CA ASN A 148 -3.67 10.86 2.78
C ASN A 148 -4.65 11.14 3.92
N MET A 149 -5.69 10.31 4.06
CA MET A 149 -6.67 10.38 5.15
C MET A 149 -6.93 9.00 5.74
N PRO A 150 -7.20 8.90 7.05
CA PRO A 150 -7.71 7.66 7.64
C PRO A 150 -9.03 7.25 6.98
N SER A 151 -9.16 5.96 6.67
CA SER A 151 -10.39 5.43 6.08
C SER A 151 -11.53 5.37 7.10
N ILE A 152 -12.73 5.74 6.65
CA ILE A 152 -13.99 5.62 7.39
C ILE A 152 -14.96 4.89 6.46
N SER A 153 -15.41 3.70 6.84
CA SER A 153 -16.38 2.95 6.04
C SER A 153 -17.74 3.65 5.97
N ALA A 154 -18.54 3.35 4.95
CA ALA A 154 -19.88 3.91 4.79
C ALA A 154 -20.81 3.55 5.98
N SER A 155 -20.59 2.40 6.61
CA SER A 155 -21.34 1.98 7.81
C SER A 155 -20.92 2.72 9.07
N GLU A 156 -19.64 3.08 9.19
CA GLU A 156 -19.09 3.79 10.35
C GLU A 156 -19.25 5.31 10.27
N ALA A 157 -19.30 5.87 9.06
CA ALA A 157 -19.33 7.31 8.87
C ALA A 157 -20.47 8.02 9.63
N PRO A 158 -21.72 7.54 9.63
CA PRO A 158 -22.80 8.15 10.41
C PRO A 158 -22.55 8.14 11.93
N ILE A 159 -21.87 7.08 12.42
CA ILE A 159 -21.55 6.91 13.85
C ILE A 159 -20.37 7.79 14.24
N LEU A 160 -19.31 7.81 13.44
CA LEU A 160 -18.08 8.54 13.75
C LEU A 160 -18.18 10.05 13.52
N LYS A 161 -19.03 10.50 12.61
CA LYS A 161 -19.18 11.93 12.26
C LYS A 161 -19.43 12.85 13.48
N PRO A 162 -20.30 12.52 14.45
CA PRO A 162 -20.46 13.33 15.66
C PRO A 162 -19.18 13.39 16.50
N PHE A 163 -18.47 12.26 16.65
CA PHE A 163 -17.22 12.21 17.43
C PHE A 163 -16.10 13.01 16.77
N VAL A 164 -15.95 12.89 15.45
CA VAL A 164 -14.99 13.71 14.68
C VAL A 164 -15.25 15.19 14.90
N LYS A 165 -16.53 15.62 14.78
CA LYS A 165 -16.91 17.03 14.98
C LYS A 165 -16.64 17.52 16.41
N VAL A 166 -16.99 16.72 17.43
CA VAL A 166 -16.73 17.05 18.83
C VAL A 166 -15.23 17.14 19.09
N SER A 167 -14.44 16.20 18.57
CA SER A 167 -12.98 16.18 18.73
C SER A 167 -12.31 17.39 18.08
N GLU A 168 -12.75 17.80 16.90
CA GLU A 168 -12.31 19.03 16.26
C GLU A 168 -12.58 20.25 17.14
N GLN A 169 -13.80 20.36 17.69
CA GLN A 169 -14.18 21.48 18.57
C GLN A 169 -13.42 21.48 19.89
N LEU A 170 -13.20 20.31 20.50
CA LEU A 170 -12.38 20.18 21.70
C LEU A 170 -10.91 20.55 21.42
N GLY A 171 -10.39 20.12 20.27
CA GLY A 171 -9.06 20.50 19.81
C GLY A 171 -8.94 22.03 19.63
N LEU A 172 -9.90 22.65 18.93
CA LEU A 172 -9.99 24.10 18.77
C LEU A 172 -10.00 24.85 20.13
N PHE A 173 -10.79 24.35 21.06
CA PHE A 173 -10.87 24.95 22.42
C PHE A 173 -9.54 24.77 23.16
N ALA A 174 -8.96 23.59 23.18
CA ALA A 174 -7.68 23.34 23.81
C ALA A 174 -6.57 24.20 23.21
N GLY A 175 -6.47 24.29 21.89
CA GLY A 175 -5.47 25.08 21.19
C GLY A 175 -5.53 26.60 21.50
N GLN A 176 -6.71 27.12 21.86
CA GLN A 176 -6.87 28.51 22.30
C GLN A 176 -6.42 28.75 23.74
N LEU A 177 -6.43 27.71 24.58
CA LEU A 177 -6.06 27.80 26.00
C LEU A 177 -4.58 27.46 26.27
N MET A 178 -3.95 26.73 25.32
CA MET A 178 -2.58 26.26 25.52
C MET A 178 -1.54 27.29 25.10
N PRO A 179 -0.36 27.31 25.75
CA PRO A 179 0.76 28.09 25.26
C PRO A 179 1.17 27.62 23.86
N LEU A 180 1.77 28.52 23.07
CA LEU A 180 2.18 28.26 21.68
C LEU A 180 3.21 27.12 21.50
N ASN A 181 3.86 26.71 22.60
CA ASN A 181 4.87 25.64 22.60
C ASN A 181 4.42 24.52 23.55
N PHE A 182 4.01 23.43 23.02
CA PHE A 182 3.75 22.18 23.74
C PHE A 182 4.46 21.04 22.99
N ASP A 183 4.92 20.05 23.74
CA ASP A 183 5.76 18.96 23.26
C ASP A 183 4.95 17.68 23.01
N GLU A 184 3.72 17.62 23.53
CA GLU A 184 2.91 16.39 23.44
C GLU A 184 1.40 16.71 23.41
N ILE A 185 0.66 15.89 22.63
CA ILE A 185 -0.79 15.84 22.65
C ILE A 185 -1.19 14.40 22.99
N ALA A 186 -1.79 14.20 24.17
CA ALA A 186 -2.37 12.92 24.56
C ALA A 186 -3.89 12.94 24.36
N ILE A 187 -4.43 11.89 23.72
CA ILE A 187 -5.87 11.74 23.46
C ILE A 187 -6.31 10.39 23.99
N ASP A 188 -7.17 10.39 25.01
CA ASP A 188 -7.74 9.17 25.58
C ASP A 188 -9.14 8.92 25.06
N TYR A 189 -9.41 7.70 24.63
CA TYR A 189 -10.71 7.23 24.14
C TYR A 189 -11.34 6.33 25.20
N VAL A 190 -12.50 6.73 25.71
CA VAL A 190 -13.20 6.00 26.77
C VAL A 190 -14.64 5.72 26.37
N GLY A 191 -15.11 4.48 26.59
CA GLY A 191 -16.46 4.04 26.23
C GLY A 191 -16.52 3.48 24.80
N ASP A 192 -17.73 3.39 24.25
CA ASP A 192 -18.03 2.70 23.00
C ASP A 192 -17.23 3.21 21.79
N VAL A 193 -16.76 4.45 21.84
CA VAL A 193 -15.94 5.04 20.78
C VAL A 193 -14.59 4.33 20.59
N SER A 194 -14.07 3.70 21.65
CA SER A 194 -12.79 2.97 21.58
C SER A 194 -12.86 1.69 20.75
N ASP A 195 -14.06 1.19 20.46
CA ASP A 195 -14.28 0.00 19.64
C ASP A 195 -14.21 0.29 18.14
N TYR A 196 -14.15 1.57 17.76
CA TYR A 196 -14.07 2.04 16.37
C TYR A 196 -12.65 2.47 15.99
N ASN A 197 -12.43 2.70 14.70
CA ASN A 197 -11.19 3.31 14.21
C ASN A 197 -11.09 4.77 14.70
N CYS A 198 -10.29 5.02 15.73
CA CYS A 198 -10.11 6.35 16.31
C CYS A 198 -9.18 7.28 15.49
N ALA A 199 -8.51 6.80 14.45
CA ALA A 199 -7.57 7.61 13.67
C ALA A 199 -8.21 8.88 13.06
N PRO A 200 -9.44 8.87 12.51
CA PRO A 200 -10.11 10.08 12.05
C PRO A 200 -10.41 11.09 13.19
N ILE A 201 -10.75 10.57 14.36
CA ILE A 201 -11.03 11.36 15.56
C ILE A 201 -9.75 12.05 16.05
N THR A 202 -8.63 11.30 16.10
CA THR A 202 -7.29 11.83 16.40
C THR A 202 -6.91 12.95 15.44
N SER A 203 -7.07 12.71 14.14
CA SER A 203 -6.72 13.70 13.11
C SER A 203 -7.52 15.00 13.25
N ALA A 204 -8.81 14.89 13.60
CA ALA A 204 -9.68 16.04 13.85
C ALA A 204 -9.26 16.84 15.10
N ALA A 205 -8.97 16.14 16.20
CA ALA A 205 -8.51 16.76 17.43
C ALA A 205 -7.20 17.51 17.23
N VAL A 206 -6.21 16.88 16.58
CA VAL A 206 -4.90 17.48 16.29
C VAL A 206 -5.04 18.68 15.34
N ALA A 207 -5.87 18.56 14.29
CA ALA A 207 -6.16 19.69 13.40
C ALA A 207 -6.77 20.87 14.17
N GLY A 208 -7.72 20.59 15.07
CA GLY A 208 -8.31 21.59 15.94
C GLY A 208 -7.29 22.31 16.82
N VAL A 209 -6.43 21.56 17.51
CA VAL A 209 -5.37 22.15 18.38
C VAL A 209 -4.45 23.06 17.59
N LEU A 210 -3.94 22.58 16.44
CA LEU A 210 -2.98 23.31 15.62
C LEU A 210 -3.58 24.49 14.85
N SER A 211 -4.89 24.53 14.64
CA SER A 211 -5.56 25.60 13.90
C SER A 211 -5.44 26.98 14.55
N SER A 212 -5.17 27.04 15.86
CA SER A 212 -4.90 28.30 16.57
C SER A 212 -3.61 28.99 16.08
N THR A 213 -2.65 28.20 15.56
CA THR A 213 -1.35 28.69 15.08
C THR A 213 -1.17 28.55 13.57
N LEU A 214 -1.96 27.68 12.93
CA LEU A 214 -1.87 27.33 11.51
C LEU A 214 -3.27 27.37 10.87
N PRO A 215 -3.69 28.51 10.30
CA PRO A 215 -5.06 28.69 9.83
C PRO A 215 -5.48 27.74 8.68
N ASP A 216 -4.52 27.23 7.90
CA ASP A 216 -4.77 26.35 6.73
C ASP A 216 -4.67 24.86 7.08
N ILE A 217 -4.54 24.50 8.35
CA ILE A 217 -4.43 23.10 8.77
C ILE A 217 -5.78 22.39 8.64
N ASN A 218 -5.72 21.13 8.27
CA ASN A 218 -6.88 20.25 8.15
C ASN A 218 -6.54 18.82 8.59
N MET A 219 -7.54 17.95 8.65
CA MET A 219 -7.36 16.56 9.10
C MET A 219 -6.35 15.76 8.29
N VAL A 220 -6.12 16.12 7.01
CA VAL A 220 -5.15 15.46 6.13
C VAL A 220 -3.72 15.79 6.52
N SER A 221 -3.45 17.07 6.78
CA SER A 221 -2.10 17.56 7.03
C SER A 221 -1.70 17.53 8.53
N ALA A 222 -2.68 17.49 9.43
CA ALA A 222 -2.47 17.69 10.87
C ALA A 222 -1.46 16.70 11.48
N ALA A 223 -1.61 15.41 11.23
CA ALA A 223 -0.74 14.38 11.81
C ALA A 223 0.72 14.46 11.30
N THR A 224 0.90 14.85 10.05
CA THR A 224 2.24 15.04 9.46
C THR A 224 2.89 16.29 10.02
N ILE A 225 2.18 17.41 10.02
CA ILE A 225 2.69 18.68 10.55
C ILE A 225 3.00 18.56 12.04
N ALA A 226 2.19 17.86 12.84
CA ALA A 226 2.46 17.63 14.25
C ALA A 226 3.79 16.88 14.44
N ARG A 227 4.04 15.82 13.67
CA ARG A 227 5.30 15.07 13.73
C ARG A 227 6.51 15.87 13.29
N ASP A 228 6.37 16.69 12.24
CA ASP A 228 7.46 17.53 11.73
C ASP A 228 7.87 18.64 12.69
N LYS A 229 6.96 19.00 13.60
CA LYS A 229 7.22 20.04 14.63
C LYS A 229 7.80 19.47 15.93
N GLY A 230 7.94 18.13 16.04
CA GLY A 230 8.40 17.44 17.26
C GLY A 230 7.26 17.10 18.14
#